data_af03b67f587b69cc344562679430c000
#
_entry.id   af03b67f587b69cc344562679430c000
#
_cell.length_a   1.000
_cell.length_b   1.000
_cell.length_c   1.000
_cell.angle_alpha   90.00
_cell.angle_beta   90.00
_cell.angle_gamma   90.00
#
_symmetry.space_group_name_H-M   'P 1'
#
loop_
_entity.id
_entity.type
_entity.pdbx_description
1 polymer ?
#
loop_
_entity_poly.entity_id
_entity_poly.type
_entity_poly.pdbx_seq_one_letter_code
_entity_poly.pdbx_strand_id
1 'polypeptide(L)'
;IPLRLVGSEMCIRDSRYPAQLSGGQRQRIALARALAVEPRVLLLDEPFGALDAKVRKELRRWLRTLHDELHITSIFVTHDQEEALEVADQIIVMNKGNVEQIGSPREVYEKPATPFVFDFLGQANRFEGQNNAGTIQIGEDRIQLDSLRNAPSGDVIAFARPDELRIHAQPQDNAIQATFVREL
;
A
#
# COMPACT_ATOMS: atom_id res chain seq x y z
N ILE A 1 -3.87 -2.05 30.40
CA ILE A 1 -3.93 -1.08 29.26
C ILE A 1 -3.52 0.24 29.83
N PRO A 2 -2.40 0.85 29.38
CA PRO A 2 -2.08 2.19 29.84
C PRO A 2 -3.19 3.15 29.38
N LEU A 3 -3.94 3.65 30.34
CA LEU A 3 -5.02 4.63 30.18
C LEU A 3 -4.60 5.96 29.52
N ARG A 4 -3.38 6.08 29.02
CA ARG A 4 -2.87 7.27 28.33
C ARG A 4 -3.57 7.62 27.01
N LEU A 5 -4.28 6.68 26.40
CA LEU A 5 -5.17 6.97 25.26
C LEU A 5 -6.48 7.60 25.70
N VAL A 6 -6.85 7.39 26.94
CA VAL A 6 -8.03 7.95 27.59
C VAL A 6 -7.68 9.27 28.28
N GLY A 7 -6.40 9.68 28.22
CA GLY A 7 -5.91 10.85 28.90
C GLY A 7 -6.59 12.15 28.48
N SER A 8 -6.72 13.03 29.43
CA SER A 8 -7.16 14.43 29.47
C SER A 8 -8.22 14.89 28.44
N GLU A 9 -8.14 14.51 27.17
CA GLU A 9 -9.14 14.87 26.14
C GLU A 9 -10.45 14.07 26.27
N MET A 10 -10.42 12.85 26.80
CA MET A 10 -11.63 12.04 26.98
C MET A 10 -12.44 12.52 28.18
N CYS A 11 -11.78 12.97 29.26
CA CYS A 11 -12.44 13.54 30.41
C CYS A 11 -13.11 14.91 30.11
N ILE A 12 -12.61 15.66 29.12
CA ILE A 12 -13.22 16.93 28.69
C ILE A 12 -14.43 16.69 27.80
N ARG A 13 -14.63 15.48 27.27
CA ARG A 13 -15.63 15.14 26.25
C ARG A 13 -16.56 13.99 26.62
N ASP A 14 -16.51 13.52 27.85
CA ASP A 14 -17.36 12.45 28.39
C ASP A 14 -18.87 12.78 28.35
N SER A 15 -19.19 14.07 28.32
CA SER A 15 -20.56 14.58 28.23
C SER A 15 -21.09 14.79 26.82
N ARG A 16 -20.33 14.38 25.75
CA ARG A 16 -20.75 14.59 24.37
C ARG A 16 -21.43 13.37 23.76
N TYR A 17 -22.50 13.59 23.06
CA TYR A 17 -23.16 12.58 22.25
C TYR A 17 -22.37 12.30 20.96
N PRO A 18 -22.47 11.10 20.36
CA PRO A 18 -21.75 10.73 19.13
C PRO A 18 -21.91 11.74 17.98
N ALA A 19 -23.08 12.35 17.84
CA ALA A 19 -23.34 13.39 16.83
C ALA A 19 -22.52 14.67 17.00
N GLN A 20 -21.98 14.91 18.20
CA GLN A 20 -21.17 16.09 18.53
C GLN A 20 -19.67 15.85 18.37
N LEU A 21 -19.28 14.65 17.96
CA LEU A 21 -17.90 14.23 17.78
C LEU A 21 -17.50 14.33 16.30
N SER A 22 -16.25 14.71 16.05
CA SER A 22 -15.68 14.60 14.72
C SER A 22 -15.61 13.13 14.25
N GLY A 23 -15.49 12.88 12.96
CA GLY A 23 -15.34 11.53 12.41
C GLY A 23 -14.20 10.76 13.08
N GLY A 24 -13.03 11.39 13.20
CA GLY A 24 -11.87 10.78 13.86
C GLY A 24 -12.05 10.50 15.35
N GLN A 25 -12.81 11.36 16.06
CA GLN A 25 -13.12 11.10 17.48
C GLN A 25 -14.05 9.91 17.64
N ARG A 26 -15.08 9.81 16.80
CA ARG A 26 -15.99 8.65 16.79
C ARG A 26 -15.23 7.35 16.53
N GLN A 27 -14.29 7.37 15.58
CA GLN A 27 -13.49 6.19 15.22
C GLN A 27 -12.54 5.75 16.35
N ARG A 28 -11.86 6.70 17.03
CA ARG A 28 -11.03 6.38 18.20
C ARG A 28 -11.86 5.80 19.35
N ILE A 29 -13.06 6.34 19.60
CA ILE A 29 -13.95 5.80 20.62
C ILE A 29 -14.47 4.41 20.24
N ALA A 30 -14.81 4.17 18.98
CA ALA A 30 -15.23 2.86 18.49
C ALA A 30 -14.12 1.82 18.69
N LEU A 31 -12.88 2.19 18.37
CA LEU A 31 -11.71 1.33 18.57
C LEU A 31 -11.43 1.08 20.06
N ALA A 32 -11.47 2.13 20.89
CA ALA A 32 -11.31 1.99 22.35
C ALA A 32 -12.39 1.08 22.96
N ARG A 33 -13.63 1.17 22.47
CA ARG A 33 -14.73 0.28 22.87
C ARG A 33 -14.47 -1.17 22.46
N ALA A 34 -13.95 -1.41 21.25
CA ALA A 34 -13.63 -2.74 20.78
C ALA A 34 -12.49 -3.39 21.59
N LEU A 35 -11.54 -2.58 22.06
CA LEU A 35 -10.41 -3.03 22.89
C LEU A 35 -10.76 -3.23 24.36
N ALA A 36 -11.78 -2.53 24.86
CA ALA A 36 -12.16 -2.57 26.28
C ALA A 36 -12.62 -3.95 26.76
N VAL A 37 -13.01 -4.82 25.85
CA VAL A 37 -13.41 -6.22 26.15
C VAL A 37 -12.24 -7.20 26.06
N GLU A 38 -11.01 -6.71 25.87
CA GLU A 38 -9.78 -7.50 25.76
C GLU A 38 -9.90 -8.65 24.73
N PRO A 39 -10.23 -8.34 23.46
CA PRO A 39 -10.47 -9.37 22.46
C PRO A 39 -9.18 -10.11 22.09
N ARG A 40 -9.29 -11.38 21.75
CA ARG A 40 -8.15 -12.16 21.19
C ARG A 40 -7.94 -11.88 19.71
N VAL A 41 -8.99 -11.47 19.01
CA VAL A 41 -8.98 -11.11 17.57
C VAL A 41 -9.73 -9.80 17.39
N LEU A 42 -9.13 -8.86 16.66
CA LEU A 42 -9.70 -7.57 16.34
C LEU A 42 -9.96 -7.51 14.83
N LEU A 43 -11.21 -7.26 14.46
CA LEU A 43 -11.63 -7.08 13.07
C LEU A 43 -11.96 -5.61 12.82
N LEU A 44 -11.30 -5.00 11.84
CA LEU A 44 -11.44 -3.59 11.51
C LEU A 44 -11.78 -3.43 10.02
N ASP A 45 -12.87 -2.76 9.74
CA ASP A 45 -13.27 -2.42 8.38
C ASP A 45 -13.01 -0.93 8.14
N GLU A 46 -12.09 -0.62 7.21
CA GLU A 46 -11.64 0.72 6.86
C GLU A 46 -11.35 1.63 8.09
N PRO A 47 -10.48 1.20 9.01
CA PRO A 47 -10.32 1.88 10.31
C PRO A 47 -9.77 3.30 10.20
N PHE A 48 -9.26 3.71 9.04
CA PHE A 48 -8.62 5.01 8.83
C PHE A 48 -9.36 5.91 7.84
N GLY A 49 -10.41 5.41 7.17
CA GLY A 49 -11.05 6.07 6.03
C GLY A 49 -11.65 7.47 6.29
N ALA A 50 -12.14 7.73 7.50
CA ALA A 50 -12.82 8.99 7.85
C ALA A 50 -11.90 10.03 8.53
N LEU A 51 -10.56 9.87 8.41
CA LEU A 51 -9.58 10.68 9.14
C LEU A 51 -8.83 11.63 8.21
N ASP A 52 -8.45 12.80 8.74
CA ASP A 52 -7.47 13.65 8.08
C ASP A 52 -6.07 12.99 8.07
N ALA A 53 -5.21 13.40 7.15
CA ALA A 53 -3.90 12.76 6.92
C ALA A 53 -3.02 12.69 8.17
N LYS A 54 -3.04 13.74 9.02
CA LYS A 54 -2.23 13.79 10.23
C LYS A 54 -2.73 12.78 11.27
N VAL A 55 -4.04 12.79 11.52
CA VAL A 55 -4.69 11.88 12.48
C VAL A 55 -4.58 10.44 12.01
N ARG A 56 -4.70 10.19 10.70
CA ARG A 56 -4.52 8.87 10.08
C ARG A 56 -3.13 8.31 10.38
N LYS A 57 -2.09 9.11 10.13
CA LYS A 57 -0.70 8.70 10.41
C LYS A 57 -0.44 8.42 11.89
N GLU A 58 -0.98 9.24 12.79
CA GLU A 58 -0.88 9.02 14.22
C GLU A 58 -1.58 7.73 14.65
N LEU A 59 -2.76 7.46 14.11
CA LEU A 59 -3.54 6.27 14.45
C LEU A 59 -2.92 4.99 13.91
N ARG A 60 -2.33 5.00 12.69
CA ARG A 60 -1.58 3.86 12.15
C ARG A 60 -0.41 3.48 13.05
N ARG A 61 0.41 4.46 13.44
CA ARG A 61 1.53 4.23 14.35
C ARG A 61 1.07 3.68 15.69
N TRP A 62 0.01 4.26 16.24
CA TRP A 62 -0.54 3.80 17.50
C TRP A 62 -1.09 2.37 17.40
N LEU A 63 -1.79 2.02 16.31
CA LEU A 63 -2.29 0.67 16.10
C LEU A 63 -1.13 -0.34 16.00
N ARG A 64 -0.05 0.03 15.32
CA ARG A 64 1.16 -0.81 15.26
C ARG A 64 1.76 -1.02 16.65
N THR A 65 1.94 0.04 17.43
CA THR A 65 2.44 -0.07 18.82
C THR A 65 1.54 -0.94 19.69
N LEU A 66 0.23 -0.77 19.56
CA LEU A 66 -0.74 -1.57 20.29
C LEU A 66 -0.64 -3.06 19.95
N HIS A 67 -0.48 -3.38 18.67
CA HIS A 67 -0.27 -4.76 18.22
C HIS A 67 1.00 -5.35 18.81
N ASP A 68 2.10 -4.60 18.78
CA ASP A 68 3.40 -5.04 19.32
C ASP A 68 3.35 -5.24 20.85
N GLU A 69 2.57 -4.41 21.58
CA GLU A 69 2.45 -4.50 23.04
C GLU A 69 1.47 -5.58 23.51
N LEU A 70 0.32 -5.72 22.86
CA LEU A 70 -0.77 -6.59 23.31
C LEU A 70 -0.78 -7.96 22.63
N HIS A 71 -0.02 -8.16 21.57
CA HIS A 71 0.04 -9.41 20.80
C HIS A 71 -1.35 -9.90 20.34
N ILE A 72 -2.25 -8.95 20.02
CA ILE A 72 -3.60 -9.23 19.53
C ILE A 72 -3.54 -9.53 18.05
N THR A 73 -4.14 -10.61 17.59
CA THR A 73 -4.34 -10.85 16.17
C THR A 73 -5.33 -9.84 15.60
N SER A 74 -4.88 -9.03 14.65
CA SER A 74 -5.73 -8.01 14.00
C SER A 74 -5.90 -8.32 12.53
N ILE A 75 -7.13 -8.25 12.03
CA ILE A 75 -7.43 -8.29 10.61
C ILE A 75 -8.10 -6.97 10.26
N PHE A 76 -7.52 -6.22 9.34
CA PHE A 76 -8.15 -4.99 8.86
C PHE A 76 -8.28 -4.99 7.33
N VAL A 77 -9.39 -4.43 6.87
CA VAL A 77 -9.66 -4.22 5.45
C VAL A 77 -9.42 -2.75 5.13
N THR A 78 -8.69 -2.49 4.09
CA THR A 78 -8.45 -1.13 3.57
C THR A 78 -8.30 -1.16 2.05
N HIS A 79 -8.64 -0.06 1.41
CA HIS A 79 -8.33 0.21 0.02
C HIS A 79 -7.08 1.11 -0.13
N ASP A 80 -6.51 1.58 0.98
CA ASP A 80 -5.31 2.40 1.00
C ASP A 80 -4.06 1.52 1.12
N GLN A 81 -3.22 1.57 0.11
CA GLN A 81 -2.00 0.76 0.00
C GLN A 81 -0.97 1.12 1.08
N GLU A 82 -0.82 2.43 1.37
CA GLU A 82 0.12 2.89 2.38
C GLU A 82 -0.26 2.35 3.77
N GLU A 83 -1.56 2.27 4.06
CA GLU A 83 -2.05 1.70 5.31
C GLU A 83 -1.67 0.24 5.44
N ALA A 84 -1.89 -0.55 4.39
CA ALA A 84 -1.57 -1.97 4.39
C ALA A 84 -0.05 -2.19 4.53
N LEU A 85 0.77 -1.45 3.76
CA LEU A 85 2.22 -1.60 3.77
C LEU A 85 2.88 -1.14 5.09
N GLU A 86 2.29 -0.13 5.77
CA GLU A 86 2.86 0.44 7.02
C GLU A 86 2.47 -0.37 8.27
N VAL A 87 1.27 -0.97 8.29
CA VAL A 87 0.71 -1.55 9.53
C VAL A 87 0.74 -3.06 9.56
N ALA A 88 0.56 -3.74 8.42
CA ALA A 88 0.39 -5.18 8.39
C ALA A 88 1.71 -5.96 8.49
N ASP A 89 1.67 -7.14 9.11
CA ASP A 89 2.73 -8.15 9.03
C ASP A 89 2.55 -9.06 7.80
N GLN A 90 1.29 -9.24 7.39
CA GLN A 90 0.92 -10.00 6.21
C GLN A 90 -0.19 -9.28 5.45
N ILE A 91 -0.05 -9.21 4.13
CA ILE A 91 -1.01 -8.59 3.22
C ILE A 91 -1.66 -9.68 2.38
N ILE A 92 -2.97 -9.59 2.24
CA ILE A 92 -3.77 -10.39 1.32
C ILE A 92 -4.35 -9.44 0.28
N VAL A 93 -3.82 -9.49 -0.95
CA VAL A 93 -4.34 -8.69 -2.07
C VAL A 93 -5.51 -9.44 -2.70
N MET A 94 -6.65 -8.78 -2.80
CA MET A 94 -7.86 -9.35 -3.37
C MET A 94 -8.33 -8.57 -4.58
N ASN A 95 -8.82 -9.29 -5.59
CA ASN A 95 -9.39 -8.71 -6.81
C ASN A 95 -10.61 -9.52 -7.25
N LYS A 96 -11.75 -8.85 -7.44
CA LYS A 96 -13.01 -9.47 -7.89
C LYS A 96 -13.40 -10.73 -7.10
N GLY A 97 -13.17 -10.72 -5.79
CA GLY A 97 -13.48 -11.84 -4.90
C GLY A 97 -12.43 -12.96 -4.85
N ASN A 98 -11.36 -12.88 -5.63
CA ASN A 98 -10.27 -13.84 -5.60
C ASN A 98 -9.04 -13.26 -4.87
N VAL A 99 -8.27 -14.16 -4.26
CA VAL A 99 -6.97 -13.80 -3.69
C VAL A 99 -5.94 -13.81 -4.81
N GLU A 100 -5.31 -12.67 -5.05
CA GLU A 100 -4.25 -12.51 -6.07
C GLU A 100 -2.87 -12.87 -5.50
N GLN A 101 -2.59 -12.41 -4.26
CA GLN A 101 -1.32 -12.68 -3.59
C GLN A 101 -1.48 -12.58 -2.08
N ILE A 102 -0.68 -13.40 -1.38
CA ILE A 102 -0.47 -13.31 0.07
C ILE A 102 1.03 -13.22 0.31
N GLY A 103 1.46 -12.30 1.17
CA GLY A 103 2.87 -12.16 1.54
C GLY A 103 3.10 -11.07 2.56
N SER A 104 4.34 -10.92 3.00
CA SER A 104 4.76 -9.76 3.78
C SER A 104 4.66 -8.48 2.95
N PRO A 105 4.57 -7.30 3.56
CA PRO A 105 4.57 -6.01 2.84
C PRO A 105 5.70 -5.91 1.81
N ARG A 106 6.88 -6.35 2.20
CA ARG A 106 8.05 -6.35 1.32
C ARG A 106 7.90 -7.30 0.13
N GLU A 107 7.42 -8.52 0.36
CA GLU A 107 7.25 -9.50 -0.72
C GLU A 107 6.21 -9.06 -1.74
N VAL A 108 5.05 -8.55 -1.31
CA VAL A 108 4.00 -8.13 -2.24
C VAL A 108 4.42 -6.87 -3.02
N TYR A 109 5.26 -6.02 -2.44
CA TYR A 109 5.76 -4.81 -3.09
C TYR A 109 6.92 -5.11 -4.06
N GLU A 110 7.94 -5.88 -3.64
CA GLU A 110 9.15 -6.16 -4.44
C GLU A 110 8.93 -7.28 -5.46
N LYS A 111 8.01 -8.24 -5.17
CA LYS A 111 7.77 -9.42 -6.00
C LYS A 111 6.27 -9.62 -6.26
N PRO A 112 5.61 -8.67 -6.93
CA PRO A 112 4.20 -8.79 -7.25
C PRO A 112 3.95 -10.00 -8.15
N ALA A 113 2.96 -10.82 -7.79
CA ALA A 113 2.64 -12.06 -8.50
C ALA A 113 1.91 -11.82 -9.83
N THR A 114 1.17 -10.71 -9.93
CA THR A 114 0.39 -10.38 -11.13
C THR A 114 0.55 -8.90 -11.49
N PRO A 115 0.29 -8.52 -12.75
CA PRO A 115 0.24 -7.12 -13.16
C PRO A 115 -0.73 -6.28 -12.33
N PHE A 116 -1.83 -6.89 -11.89
CA PHE A 116 -2.79 -6.23 -11.01
C PHE A 116 -2.16 -5.84 -9.67
N VAL A 117 -1.45 -6.76 -9.02
CA VAL A 117 -0.78 -6.49 -7.74
C VAL A 117 0.29 -5.41 -7.89
N PHE A 118 1.04 -5.44 -9.01
CA PHE A 118 2.05 -4.42 -9.30
C PHE A 118 1.44 -3.02 -9.39
N ASP A 119 0.38 -2.87 -10.18
CA ASP A 119 -0.31 -1.60 -10.42
C ASP A 119 -1.09 -1.13 -9.18
N PHE A 120 -1.67 -2.08 -8.43
CA PHE A 120 -2.43 -1.79 -7.22
C PHE A 120 -1.55 -1.29 -6.07
N LEU A 121 -0.32 -1.77 -5.90
CA LEU A 121 0.55 -1.46 -4.76
C LEU A 121 1.52 -0.30 -5.00
N GLY A 122 1.20 0.65 -5.84
CA GLY A 122 1.97 1.87 -6.03
C GLY A 122 1.89 2.40 -7.44
N GLN A 123 2.50 3.56 -7.64
CA GLN A 123 2.61 4.14 -8.98
C GLN A 123 3.49 3.24 -9.84
N ALA A 124 2.99 2.92 -11.02
CA ALA A 124 3.68 2.09 -12.00
C ALA A 124 3.76 2.80 -13.35
N ASN A 125 4.96 2.79 -13.92
CA ASN A 125 5.11 3.12 -15.34
C ASN A 125 4.89 1.85 -16.14
N ARG A 126 4.03 1.91 -17.14
CA ARG A 126 3.68 0.81 -18.02
C ARG A 126 4.21 1.07 -19.42
N PHE A 127 4.98 0.12 -19.93
CA PHE A 127 5.55 0.16 -21.28
C PHE A 127 5.05 -1.03 -22.07
N GLU A 128 4.38 -0.76 -23.19
CA GLU A 128 3.92 -1.79 -24.12
C GLU A 128 4.97 -1.99 -25.21
N GLY A 129 5.33 -3.23 -25.48
CA GLY A 129 6.35 -3.56 -26.46
C GLY A 129 6.26 -4.98 -26.97
N GLN A 130 7.21 -5.36 -27.82
CA GLN A 130 7.33 -6.72 -28.36
C GLN A 130 8.64 -7.35 -27.94
N ASN A 131 8.57 -8.56 -27.40
CA ASN A 131 9.74 -9.34 -27.06
C ASN A 131 10.21 -10.17 -28.28
N ASN A 132 11.46 -10.02 -28.64
CA ASN A 132 12.14 -10.82 -29.63
C ASN A 132 13.42 -11.39 -29.01
N ALA A 133 13.33 -12.61 -28.45
CA ALA A 133 14.45 -13.32 -27.85
C ALA A 133 15.26 -12.49 -26.82
N GLY A 134 14.57 -11.79 -25.92
CA GLY A 134 15.17 -10.97 -24.87
C GLY A 134 15.43 -9.51 -25.25
N THR A 135 15.12 -9.12 -26.49
CA THR A 135 15.08 -7.71 -26.90
C THR A 135 13.64 -7.22 -26.92
N ILE A 136 13.30 -6.26 -26.06
CA ILE A 136 11.99 -5.63 -26.07
C ILE A 136 12.06 -4.38 -26.94
N GLN A 137 11.18 -4.30 -27.92
CA GLN A 137 10.99 -3.10 -28.72
C GLN A 137 9.82 -2.30 -28.16
N ILE A 138 10.06 -1.05 -27.76
CA ILE A 138 9.08 -0.09 -27.25
C ILE A 138 9.10 1.13 -28.16
N GLY A 139 8.14 1.23 -29.08
CA GLY A 139 8.20 2.25 -30.14
C GLY A 139 9.41 2.08 -31.03
N GLU A 140 10.27 3.08 -31.09
CA GLU A 140 11.53 3.05 -31.85
C GLU A 140 12.73 2.55 -31.02
N ASP A 141 12.59 2.50 -29.70
CA ASP A 141 13.65 2.11 -28.78
C ASP A 141 13.73 0.60 -28.57
N ARG A 142 14.91 0.13 -28.18
CA ARG A 142 15.18 -1.28 -27.90
C ARG A 142 15.86 -1.44 -26.57
N ILE A 143 15.32 -2.33 -25.74
CA ILE A 143 15.87 -2.70 -24.44
C ILE A 143 16.21 -4.18 -24.41
N GLN A 144 17.42 -4.52 -23.98
CA GLN A 144 17.81 -5.89 -23.76
C GLN A 144 17.56 -6.32 -22.31
N LEU A 145 16.80 -7.40 -22.14
CA LEU A 145 16.55 -8.04 -20.85
C LEU A 145 16.93 -9.52 -20.94
N ASP A 146 18.06 -9.86 -20.36
CA ASP A 146 18.57 -11.24 -20.37
C ASP A 146 17.60 -12.26 -19.76
N SER A 147 16.79 -11.83 -18.79
CA SER A 147 15.75 -12.64 -18.17
C SER A 147 14.66 -13.11 -19.15
N LEU A 148 14.48 -12.42 -20.27
CA LEU A 148 13.45 -12.72 -21.27
C LEU A 148 14.01 -13.42 -22.52
N ARG A 149 15.29 -13.81 -22.55
CA ARG A 149 15.89 -14.53 -23.70
C ARG A 149 15.16 -15.81 -24.07
N ASN A 150 14.68 -16.53 -23.05
CA ASN A 150 13.97 -17.81 -23.22
C ASN A 150 12.44 -17.65 -23.15
N ALA A 151 11.93 -16.44 -23.02
CA ALA A 151 10.51 -16.18 -23.03
C ALA A 151 9.96 -16.22 -24.47
N PRO A 152 8.69 -16.60 -24.68
CA PRO A 152 8.07 -16.59 -26.00
C PRO A 152 8.17 -15.19 -26.63
N SER A 153 8.41 -15.16 -27.94
CA SER A 153 8.30 -13.90 -28.69
C SER A 153 6.83 -13.47 -28.80
N GLY A 154 6.57 -12.18 -28.71
CA GLY A 154 5.23 -11.63 -28.80
C GLY A 154 5.06 -10.34 -28.00
N ASP A 155 3.82 -9.89 -27.91
CA ASP A 155 3.47 -8.69 -27.16
C ASP A 155 3.76 -8.87 -25.67
N VAL A 156 4.40 -7.87 -25.08
CA VAL A 156 4.76 -7.84 -23.67
C VAL A 156 4.41 -6.49 -23.05
N ILE A 157 4.15 -6.51 -21.77
CA ILE A 157 3.98 -5.30 -20.98
C ILE A 157 5.06 -5.31 -19.91
N ALA A 158 5.91 -4.30 -19.93
CA ALA A 158 6.90 -4.08 -18.88
C ALA A 158 6.36 -3.05 -17.88
N PHE A 159 6.59 -3.32 -16.62
CA PHE A 159 6.26 -2.41 -15.52
C PHE A 159 7.55 -1.98 -14.82
N ALA A 160 7.64 -0.71 -14.47
CA ALA A 160 8.73 -0.18 -13.64
C ALA A 160 8.19 0.82 -12.63
N ARG A 161 8.69 0.78 -11.41
CA ARG A 161 8.37 1.79 -10.42
C ARG A 161 9.12 3.09 -10.71
N PRO A 162 8.60 4.26 -10.30
CA PRO A 162 9.28 5.53 -10.54
C PRO A 162 10.69 5.59 -9.95
N ASP A 163 10.93 4.96 -8.81
CA ASP A 163 12.22 4.90 -8.13
C ASP A 163 13.23 3.91 -8.77
N GLU A 164 12.75 3.00 -9.62
CA GLU A 164 13.59 2.10 -10.41
C GLU A 164 14.10 2.75 -11.70
N LEU A 165 13.47 3.85 -12.14
CA LEU A 165 13.85 4.57 -13.35
C LEU A 165 14.96 5.56 -13.09
N ARG A 166 15.96 5.58 -13.97
CA ARG A 166 17.03 6.58 -13.97
C ARG A 166 16.95 7.44 -15.20
N ILE A 167 16.98 8.76 -15.01
CA ILE A 167 16.95 9.73 -16.09
C ILE A 167 18.39 10.13 -16.41
N HIS A 168 18.76 10.03 -17.70
CA HIS A 168 20.05 10.44 -18.21
C HIS A 168 19.87 11.60 -19.19
N ALA A 169 20.70 12.64 -19.08
CA ALA A 169 20.65 13.80 -19.97
C ALA A 169 21.23 13.53 -21.37
N GLN A 170 21.92 12.41 -21.54
CA GLN A 170 22.53 12.01 -22.81
C GLN A 170 22.01 10.62 -23.22
N PRO A 171 21.92 10.33 -24.52
CA PRO A 171 21.56 9.01 -24.99
C PRO A 171 22.45 7.92 -24.40
N GLN A 172 21.86 6.83 -23.97
CA GLN A 172 22.55 5.68 -23.45
C GLN A 172 22.05 4.40 -24.13
N ASP A 173 22.91 3.39 -24.23
CA ASP A 173 22.50 2.06 -24.65
C ASP A 173 21.51 1.47 -23.64
N ASN A 174 20.55 0.71 -24.11
CA ASN A 174 19.54 0.04 -23.30
C ASN A 174 18.67 1.01 -22.49
N ALA A 175 18.29 2.13 -23.09
CA ALA A 175 17.44 3.17 -22.53
C ALA A 175 16.29 3.52 -23.49
N ILE A 176 15.22 4.09 -22.91
CA ILE A 176 14.07 4.60 -23.66
C ILE A 176 14.20 6.12 -23.76
N GLN A 177 13.98 6.67 -24.94
CA GLN A 177 13.94 8.11 -25.11
C GLN A 177 12.67 8.69 -24.47
N ALA A 178 12.86 9.72 -23.64
CA ALA A 178 11.76 10.42 -22.99
C ALA A 178 11.86 11.93 -23.22
N THR A 179 10.71 12.59 -23.33
CA THR A 179 10.62 14.03 -23.44
C THR A 179 10.12 14.61 -22.12
N PHE A 180 10.87 15.55 -21.57
CA PHE A 180 10.43 16.30 -20.41
C PHE A 180 9.25 17.21 -20.77
N VAL A 181 8.11 17.04 -20.11
CA VAL A 181 6.88 17.78 -20.40
C VAL A 181 6.68 18.94 -19.43
N ARG A 182 6.83 18.68 -18.13
CA ARG A 182 6.74 19.70 -17.07
C ARG A 182 7.23 19.16 -15.72
N GLU A 183 7.61 20.07 -14.86
CA GLU A 183 7.80 19.80 -13.43
C GLU A 183 6.44 19.88 -12.71
N LEU A 184 6.17 18.93 -11.82
CA LEU A 184 4.92 18.87 -11.04
C LEU A 184 5.08 19.61 -9.72
#